data_a814741230238c143a99a83cdd03df92
#
_entry.id   a814741230238c143a99a83cdd03df92
#
_cell.length_a   1.000
_cell.length_b   1.000
_cell.length_c   1.000
_cell.angle_alpha   90.00
_cell.angle_beta   90.00
_cell.angle_gamma   90.00
#
_symmetry.space_group_name_H-M   'P 1'
#
loop_
_entity.id
_entity.type
_entity.pdbx_description
1 polymer ?
#
loop_
_entity_poly.entity_id
_entity_poly.type
_entity_poly.pdbx_seq_one_letter_code
_entity_poly.pdbx_strand_id
1 'polypeptide(L)'
;MDALNKLSATEAAARIAAGKLKSEALVAACLERIGQRESDVQAWAAVDPEAALAQARARDKEPRRTRLHGIPAGVKDVFDTADLPTEYGSPIYRGNRTTCDAACVAQVRELGGVILGKTVTTEFATRYPGKTRNPHNLKHTPGGSSQGSAAAVADWMVPLAFGTQTTSSVIRPAAYCGVVGYKPSFGLVNRTGLKALSDSFDHIGTLTRTVPDAALIVEELSGGPVTSFDAVAGMKPRIGFCRTPYWSQADRPTQEALEQAVPRLQRAGARVNVVGLDGEFARLVEVHTSISTYEMFRALAYERTRFPEQISEMLMGRLLGGGRVTREQYEEAQAVAQRCRARLADVFRDHDALISPSAMGEAPEGLDSTGDPVFGASWTVLHVPAVTVPVFRGPRGLPLGAQIVGPYGKDSPTLLCAEWVHRALTH
;
A
#
# COMPACT_ATOMS: atom_id res chain seq x y z
N MET A 1 29.03 2.12 12.33
CA MET A 1 28.17 3.08 11.55
C MET A 1 26.90 2.35 11.20
N ASP A 2 25.76 2.96 11.47
CA ASP A 2 24.47 2.37 11.08
C ASP A 2 24.44 2.22 9.56
N ALA A 3 23.95 1.09 9.10
CA ALA A 3 23.80 0.83 7.67
C ALA A 3 22.80 1.85 7.06
N LEU A 4 23.23 2.69 6.12
CA LEU A 4 22.47 3.83 5.61
C LEU A 4 21.13 3.41 5.01
N ASN A 5 21.06 2.25 4.37
CA ASN A 5 19.82 1.67 3.82
C ASN A 5 18.78 1.30 4.89
N LYS A 6 19.16 1.25 6.18
CA LYS A 6 18.22 1.00 7.30
C LYS A 6 17.60 2.28 7.86
N LEU A 7 18.07 3.46 7.47
CA LEU A 7 17.43 4.71 7.86
C LEU A 7 15.99 4.76 7.34
N SER A 8 15.08 5.28 8.16
CA SER A 8 13.75 5.66 7.69
C SER A 8 13.84 6.81 6.68
N ALA A 9 12.82 7.03 5.87
CA ALA A 9 12.83 8.14 4.92
C ALA A 9 12.89 9.50 5.65
N THR A 10 12.21 9.62 6.78
CA THR A 10 12.20 10.84 7.62
C THR A 10 13.56 11.09 8.28
N GLU A 11 14.23 10.04 8.79
CA GLU A 11 15.58 10.17 9.34
C GLU A 11 16.59 10.56 8.25
N ALA A 12 16.52 9.92 7.08
CA ALA A 12 17.38 10.24 5.95
C ALA A 12 17.17 11.69 5.50
N ALA A 13 15.90 12.13 5.38
CA ALA A 13 15.55 13.51 5.05
C ALA A 13 16.11 14.54 6.06
N ALA A 14 16.02 14.22 7.35
CA ALA A 14 16.57 15.08 8.40
C ALA A 14 18.11 15.16 8.33
N ARG A 15 18.79 14.02 8.07
CA ARG A 15 20.25 14.00 7.91
C ARG A 15 20.71 14.72 6.64
N ILE A 16 20.00 14.59 5.54
CA ILE A 16 20.28 15.34 4.29
C ILE A 16 20.08 16.83 4.52
N ALA A 17 18.97 17.22 5.19
CA ALA A 17 18.70 18.62 5.52
C ALA A 17 19.79 19.25 6.39
N ALA A 18 20.40 18.47 7.27
CA ALA A 18 21.48 18.89 8.16
C ALA A 18 22.87 18.82 7.50
N GLY A 19 22.98 18.42 6.22
CA GLY A 19 24.26 18.22 5.51
C GLY A 19 25.08 17.03 6.04
N LYS A 20 24.47 16.13 6.83
CA LYS A 20 25.13 14.97 7.45
C LYS A 20 25.02 13.68 6.62
N LEU A 21 24.25 13.70 5.54
CA LEU A 21 24.05 12.59 4.62
C LEU A 21 23.97 13.13 3.19
N LYS A 22 24.65 12.48 2.25
CA LYS A 22 24.48 12.71 0.82
C LYS A 22 23.48 11.73 0.23
N SER A 23 22.68 12.19 -0.72
CA SER A 23 21.74 11.35 -1.46
C SER A 23 22.47 10.21 -2.18
N GLU A 24 23.63 10.50 -2.80
CA GLU A 24 24.46 9.48 -3.47
C GLU A 24 24.82 8.33 -2.51
N ALA A 25 25.23 8.63 -1.28
CA ALA A 25 25.61 7.62 -0.30
C ALA A 25 24.41 6.75 0.14
N LEU A 26 23.23 7.35 0.29
CA LEU A 26 22.00 6.62 0.61
C LEU A 26 21.57 5.71 -0.54
N VAL A 27 21.56 6.22 -1.77
CA VAL A 27 21.19 5.46 -2.98
C VAL A 27 22.20 4.32 -3.21
N ALA A 28 23.50 4.56 -3.04
CA ALA A 28 24.53 3.53 -3.17
C ALA A 28 24.30 2.39 -2.15
N ALA A 29 23.99 2.71 -0.89
CA ALA A 29 23.69 1.70 0.14
C ALA A 29 22.41 0.89 -0.17
N CYS A 30 21.39 1.52 -0.78
CA CYS A 30 20.20 0.82 -1.24
C CYS A 30 20.53 -0.13 -2.41
N LEU A 31 21.30 0.32 -3.39
CA LEU A 31 21.75 -0.48 -4.54
C LEU A 31 22.63 -1.66 -4.12
N GLU A 32 23.53 -1.45 -3.15
CA GLU A 32 24.33 -2.54 -2.56
C GLU A 32 23.42 -3.60 -1.94
N ARG A 33 22.39 -3.19 -1.18
CA ARG A 33 21.42 -4.12 -0.61
C ARG A 33 20.61 -4.87 -1.67
N ILE A 34 20.22 -4.21 -2.74
CA ILE A 34 19.57 -4.85 -3.90
C ILE A 34 20.51 -5.91 -4.48
N GLY A 35 21.80 -5.59 -4.73
CA GLY A 35 22.78 -6.54 -5.24
C GLY A 35 22.96 -7.78 -4.37
N GLN A 36 22.82 -7.64 -3.04
CA GLN A 36 22.94 -8.75 -2.08
C GLN A 36 21.72 -9.67 -2.03
N ARG A 37 20.51 -9.15 -2.33
CA ARG A 37 19.25 -9.83 -1.99
C ARG A 37 18.30 -10.07 -3.17
N GLU A 38 18.48 -9.37 -4.28
CA GLU A 38 17.51 -9.44 -5.40
C GLU A 38 17.43 -10.84 -6.01
N SER A 39 18.53 -11.60 -6.05
CA SER A 39 18.52 -13.01 -6.50
C SER A 39 17.54 -13.89 -5.72
N ASP A 40 17.35 -13.60 -4.42
CA ASP A 40 16.49 -14.36 -3.52
C ASP A 40 15.05 -13.80 -3.50
N VAL A 41 14.91 -12.49 -3.28
CA VAL A 41 13.63 -11.81 -3.02
C VAL A 41 12.87 -11.51 -4.30
N GLN A 42 13.57 -11.16 -5.38
CA GLN A 42 13.01 -10.81 -6.69
C GLN A 42 11.95 -9.70 -6.62
N ALA A 43 12.29 -8.61 -5.93
CA ALA A 43 11.38 -7.49 -5.70
C ALA A 43 11.31 -6.51 -6.85
N TRP A 44 12.32 -6.47 -7.72
CA TRP A 44 12.45 -5.45 -8.76
C TRP A 44 12.12 -5.98 -10.16
N ALA A 45 11.35 -5.21 -10.89
CA ALA A 45 11.08 -5.44 -12.33
C ALA A 45 12.19 -4.83 -13.18
N ALA A 46 12.65 -3.62 -12.82
CA ALA A 46 13.76 -2.95 -13.47
C ALA A 46 14.49 -2.02 -12.49
N VAL A 47 15.80 -2.02 -12.53
CA VAL A 47 16.69 -1.07 -11.83
C VAL A 47 17.78 -0.62 -12.81
N ASP A 48 18.03 0.68 -12.84
CA ASP A 48 19.20 1.26 -13.53
C ASP A 48 20.09 1.93 -12.45
N PRO A 49 21.13 1.24 -11.97
CA PRO A 49 22.00 1.75 -10.91
C PRO A 49 22.72 3.04 -11.28
N GLU A 50 23.17 3.17 -12.54
CA GLU A 50 23.90 4.33 -13.00
C GLU A 50 23.00 5.56 -13.08
N ALA A 51 21.79 5.40 -13.63
CA ALA A 51 20.80 6.46 -13.69
C ALA A 51 20.34 6.91 -12.30
N ALA A 52 20.13 5.96 -11.36
CA ALA A 52 19.77 6.27 -9.97
C ALA A 52 20.87 7.06 -9.26
N LEU A 53 22.13 6.65 -9.40
CA LEU A 53 23.28 7.38 -8.83
C LEU A 53 23.47 8.75 -9.47
N ALA A 54 23.24 8.87 -10.78
CA ALA A 54 23.33 10.17 -11.48
C ALA A 54 22.26 11.15 -10.96
N GLN A 55 21.01 10.68 -10.75
CA GLN A 55 19.96 11.47 -10.12
C GLN A 55 20.38 11.91 -8.70
N ALA A 56 20.89 11.00 -7.87
CA ALA A 56 21.32 11.29 -6.51
C ALA A 56 22.45 12.34 -6.46
N ARG A 57 23.47 12.21 -7.34
CA ARG A 57 24.56 13.19 -7.47
C ARG A 57 24.05 14.57 -7.89
N ALA A 58 23.02 14.61 -8.74
CA ALA A 58 22.40 15.86 -9.12
C ALA A 58 21.71 16.52 -7.90
N ARG A 59 20.98 15.73 -7.10
CA ARG A 59 20.35 16.25 -5.86
C ARG A 59 21.38 16.79 -4.89
N ASP A 60 22.54 16.14 -4.72
CA ASP A 60 23.60 16.60 -3.80
C ASP A 60 24.23 17.95 -4.20
N LYS A 61 24.06 18.37 -5.47
CA LYS A 61 24.59 19.64 -6.01
C LYS A 61 23.55 20.77 -6.03
N GLU A 62 22.28 20.45 -5.88
CA GLU A 62 21.18 21.40 -5.93
C GLU A 62 20.79 21.90 -4.55
N PRO A 63 20.21 23.11 -4.46
CA PRO A 63 19.54 23.54 -3.23
C PRO A 63 18.43 22.54 -2.87
N ARG A 64 18.28 22.25 -1.57
CA ARG A 64 17.23 21.40 -1.08
C ARG A 64 15.87 21.96 -1.49
N ARG A 65 15.00 21.12 -2.08
CA ARG A 65 13.66 21.53 -2.55
C ARG A 65 12.61 21.30 -1.47
N THR A 66 12.50 20.05 -0.96
CA THR A 66 11.46 19.62 -0.02
C THR A 66 12.00 18.58 0.96
N ARG A 67 11.12 17.95 1.74
CA ARG A 67 11.48 16.82 2.61
C ARG A 67 11.79 15.52 1.83
N LEU A 68 11.34 15.40 0.57
CA LEU A 68 11.68 14.26 -0.31
C LEU A 68 13.03 14.44 -1.03
N HIS A 69 13.67 15.61 -0.95
CA HIS A 69 14.90 15.88 -1.66
C HIS A 69 15.99 14.87 -1.32
N GLY A 70 16.50 14.16 -2.34
CA GLY A 70 17.54 13.15 -2.23
C GLY A 70 17.07 11.77 -1.69
N ILE A 71 15.79 11.58 -1.43
CA ILE A 71 15.24 10.32 -0.90
C ILE A 71 14.91 9.36 -2.06
N PRO A 72 15.46 8.12 -2.06
CA PRO A 72 15.14 7.12 -3.06
C PRO A 72 13.73 6.51 -2.84
N ALA A 73 13.01 6.31 -3.95
CA ALA A 73 11.68 5.71 -3.99
C ALA A 73 11.62 4.56 -5.00
N GLY A 74 11.01 3.45 -4.62
CA GLY A 74 10.60 2.38 -5.52
C GLY A 74 9.23 2.68 -6.13
N VAL A 75 9.03 2.35 -7.41
CA VAL A 75 7.77 2.62 -8.13
C VAL A 75 7.18 1.32 -8.66
N LYS A 76 6.00 0.95 -8.19
CA LYS A 76 5.31 -0.26 -8.68
C LYS A 76 5.15 -0.21 -10.20
N ASP A 77 5.36 -1.34 -10.85
CA ASP A 77 5.37 -1.45 -12.31
C ASP A 77 3.97 -1.40 -12.94
N VAL A 78 3.16 -0.45 -12.48
CA VAL A 78 1.88 -0.03 -13.08
C VAL A 78 1.80 1.48 -13.26
N PHE A 79 2.84 2.19 -12.83
CA PHE A 79 3.00 3.62 -13.06
C PHE A 79 3.93 3.84 -14.25
N ASP A 80 3.54 4.69 -15.14
CA ASP A 80 4.36 5.11 -16.27
C ASP A 80 5.62 5.81 -15.78
N THR A 81 6.76 5.48 -16.40
CA THR A 81 8.07 6.10 -16.17
C THR A 81 8.77 6.30 -17.50
N ALA A 82 9.18 7.54 -17.79
CA ALA A 82 9.78 7.88 -19.08
C ALA A 82 11.16 7.22 -19.30
N ASP A 83 11.88 6.95 -18.22
CA ASP A 83 13.27 6.46 -18.24
C ASP A 83 13.40 4.94 -17.98
N LEU A 84 12.39 4.28 -17.44
CA LEU A 84 12.40 2.85 -17.15
C LEU A 84 11.25 2.12 -17.88
N PRO A 85 11.39 0.83 -18.20
CA PRO A 85 10.29 0.04 -18.76
C PRO A 85 9.08 0.04 -17.82
N THR A 86 7.88 -0.01 -18.41
CA THR A 86 6.62 -0.17 -17.67
C THR A 86 5.83 -1.31 -18.32
N GLU A 87 5.87 -2.48 -17.68
CA GLU A 87 5.39 -3.74 -18.26
C GLU A 87 4.08 -4.24 -17.66
N TYR A 88 3.59 -3.59 -16.60
CA TYR A 88 2.33 -3.91 -15.92
C TYR A 88 2.23 -5.36 -15.41
N GLY A 89 3.37 -6.05 -15.25
CA GLY A 89 3.43 -7.47 -14.88
C GLY A 89 2.87 -8.42 -15.95
N SER A 90 2.81 -8.00 -17.22
CA SER A 90 2.22 -8.74 -18.33
C SER A 90 3.19 -8.93 -19.49
N PRO A 91 3.24 -10.12 -20.11
CA PRO A 91 4.06 -10.37 -21.30
C PRO A 91 3.66 -9.50 -22.49
N ILE A 92 2.40 -9.03 -22.56
CA ILE A 92 1.89 -8.11 -23.60
C ILE A 92 2.73 -6.85 -23.72
N TYR A 93 3.24 -6.35 -22.59
CA TYR A 93 3.98 -5.10 -22.51
C TYR A 93 5.47 -5.27 -22.24
N ARG A 94 6.02 -6.47 -22.55
CA ARG A 94 7.47 -6.70 -22.37
C ARG A 94 8.30 -5.68 -23.15
N GLY A 95 9.19 -4.97 -22.44
CA GLY A 95 10.05 -3.91 -23.00
C GLY A 95 9.31 -2.61 -23.32
N ASN A 96 8.04 -2.47 -22.93
CA ASN A 96 7.27 -1.25 -23.19
C ASN A 96 7.87 -0.05 -22.45
N ARG A 97 8.03 1.06 -23.20
CA ARG A 97 8.49 2.35 -22.68
C ARG A 97 7.42 3.40 -22.91
N THR A 98 7.04 4.08 -21.85
CA THR A 98 6.10 5.20 -21.93
C THR A 98 6.84 6.49 -22.27
N THR A 99 6.14 7.46 -22.86
CA THR A 99 6.75 8.73 -23.29
C THR A 99 6.85 9.77 -22.17
N CYS A 100 6.13 9.54 -21.05
CA CYS A 100 6.10 10.46 -19.92
C CYS A 100 5.98 9.68 -18.61
N ASP A 101 6.31 10.35 -17.52
CA ASP A 101 6.07 9.85 -16.17
C ASP A 101 4.58 9.95 -15.80
N ALA A 102 4.11 9.05 -14.96
CA ALA A 102 2.87 9.24 -14.22
C ALA A 102 2.96 10.50 -13.34
N ALA A 103 1.84 11.18 -13.12
CA ALA A 103 1.81 12.45 -12.39
C ALA A 103 2.52 12.38 -11.03
N CYS A 104 2.27 11.33 -10.24
CA CYS A 104 2.92 11.17 -8.94
C CYS A 104 4.45 10.92 -9.08
N VAL A 105 4.91 10.26 -10.13
CA VAL A 105 6.34 10.04 -10.41
C VAL A 105 7.01 11.34 -10.79
N ALA A 106 6.39 12.10 -11.71
CA ALA A 106 6.87 13.43 -12.11
C ALA A 106 6.96 14.38 -10.89
N GLN A 107 5.95 14.37 -10.03
CA GLN A 107 5.96 15.15 -8.78
C GLN A 107 7.11 14.74 -7.85
N VAL A 108 7.38 13.43 -7.67
CA VAL A 108 8.54 12.99 -6.85
C VAL A 108 9.84 13.57 -7.38
N ARG A 109 10.05 13.57 -8.72
CA ARG A 109 11.24 14.16 -9.35
C ARG A 109 11.29 15.69 -9.15
N GLU A 110 10.16 16.37 -9.31
CA GLU A 110 10.02 17.82 -9.09
C GLU A 110 10.36 18.19 -7.64
N LEU A 111 9.88 17.40 -6.68
CA LEU A 111 10.15 17.55 -5.25
C LEU A 111 11.58 17.17 -4.84
N GLY A 112 12.39 16.69 -5.78
CA GLY A 112 13.78 16.35 -5.58
C GLY A 112 14.05 14.91 -5.15
N GLY A 113 13.05 14.05 -5.16
CA GLY A 113 13.22 12.62 -4.90
C GLY A 113 14.00 11.91 -6.01
N VAL A 114 14.46 10.69 -5.73
CA VAL A 114 15.20 9.83 -6.67
C VAL A 114 14.36 8.61 -6.98
N ILE A 115 14.09 8.32 -8.24
CA ILE A 115 13.45 7.08 -8.65
C ILE A 115 14.52 6.00 -8.74
N LEU A 116 14.47 5.03 -7.82
CA LEU A 116 15.45 3.95 -7.72
C LEU A 116 15.21 2.84 -8.74
N GLY A 117 13.94 2.55 -9.04
CA GLY A 117 13.57 1.50 -9.97
C GLY A 117 12.08 1.16 -9.93
N LYS A 118 11.71 0.18 -10.77
CA LYS A 118 10.35 -0.37 -10.87
C LYS A 118 10.24 -1.63 -10.02
N THR A 119 9.25 -1.69 -9.13
CA THR A 119 9.02 -2.87 -8.28
C THR A 119 7.97 -3.79 -8.92
N VAL A 120 8.16 -5.10 -8.72
CA VAL A 120 7.28 -6.13 -9.30
C VAL A 120 5.83 -5.94 -8.87
N THR A 121 4.92 -6.07 -9.82
CA THR A 121 3.48 -6.14 -9.64
C THR A 121 2.94 -7.52 -10.03
N THR A 122 1.74 -7.87 -9.63
CA THR A 122 0.97 -8.94 -10.25
C THR A 122 0.48 -8.51 -11.63
N GLU A 123 0.06 -9.44 -12.48
CA GLU A 123 -0.47 -9.15 -13.82
C GLU A 123 -1.57 -8.07 -13.74
N PHE A 124 -1.33 -6.91 -14.39
CA PHE A 124 -2.20 -5.72 -14.35
C PHE A 124 -2.71 -5.35 -12.95
N ALA A 125 -1.86 -5.49 -11.92
CA ALA A 125 -2.24 -5.29 -10.52
C ALA A 125 -3.43 -6.15 -10.04
N THR A 126 -3.72 -7.28 -10.69
CA THR A 126 -4.82 -8.18 -10.35
C THR A 126 -4.40 -9.27 -9.34
N ARG A 127 -4.69 -10.56 -9.60
CA ARG A 127 -4.42 -11.65 -8.65
C ARG A 127 -3.30 -12.59 -9.09
N TYR A 128 -3.01 -12.68 -10.39
CA TYR A 128 -1.97 -13.58 -10.89
C TYR A 128 -0.58 -13.11 -10.42
N PRO A 129 0.13 -13.93 -9.62
CA PRO A 129 1.34 -13.48 -8.94
C PRO A 129 2.50 -13.24 -9.90
N GLY A 130 3.39 -12.32 -9.52
CA GLY A 130 4.72 -12.21 -10.10
C GLY A 130 5.75 -13.05 -9.34
N LYS A 131 7.02 -12.82 -9.62
CA LYS A 131 8.16 -13.62 -9.15
C LYS A 131 8.57 -13.39 -7.69
N THR A 132 8.09 -12.33 -7.03
CA THR A 132 8.59 -11.86 -5.73
C THR A 132 8.30 -12.84 -4.60
N ARG A 133 9.27 -12.97 -3.70
CA ARG A 133 9.20 -13.82 -2.50
C ARG A 133 9.18 -12.95 -1.23
N ASN A 134 8.60 -13.48 -0.16
CA ASN A 134 8.56 -12.80 1.12
C ASN A 134 9.95 -12.79 1.77
N PRO A 135 10.54 -11.62 2.10
CA PRO A 135 11.89 -11.55 2.66
C PRO A 135 12.04 -12.20 4.06
N HIS A 136 10.94 -12.37 4.80
CA HIS A 136 10.96 -13.08 6.08
C HIS A 136 11.04 -14.61 5.91
N ASN A 137 10.47 -15.15 4.82
CA ASN A 137 10.55 -16.55 4.45
C ASN A 137 10.31 -16.70 2.95
N LEU A 138 11.36 -17.06 2.21
CA LEU A 138 11.34 -17.12 0.74
C LEU A 138 10.38 -18.19 0.15
N LYS A 139 9.84 -19.08 0.98
CA LYS A 139 8.79 -20.04 0.57
C LYS A 139 7.38 -19.46 0.62
N HIS A 140 7.22 -18.26 1.17
CA HIS A 140 5.92 -17.61 1.36
C HIS A 140 5.71 -16.46 0.38
N THR A 141 4.45 -16.22 0.04
CA THR A 141 4.06 -15.06 -0.76
C THR A 141 4.32 -13.75 0.02
N PRO A 142 4.76 -12.68 -0.65
CA PRO A 142 4.79 -11.34 -0.05
C PRO A 142 3.41 -10.67 -0.05
N GLY A 143 2.36 -11.37 -0.52
CA GLY A 143 1.08 -10.77 -0.84
C GLY A 143 1.09 -10.09 -2.21
N GLY A 144 0.14 -9.20 -2.41
CA GLY A 144 0.02 -8.44 -3.68
C GLY A 144 -1.23 -7.54 -3.70
N SER A 145 -1.36 -6.77 -4.76
CA SER A 145 -0.59 -6.75 -6.01
C SER A 145 0.73 -5.96 -5.92
N SER A 146 0.94 -5.09 -4.90
CA SER A 146 2.19 -4.33 -4.71
C SER A 146 3.27 -5.19 -4.03
N GLN A 147 3.50 -6.38 -4.58
CA GLN A 147 4.34 -7.40 -3.96
C GLN A 147 5.80 -7.01 -3.88
N GLY A 148 6.39 -6.51 -4.96
CA GLY A 148 7.78 -6.05 -4.99
C GLY A 148 7.99 -4.82 -4.11
N SER A 149 7.03 -3.89 -4.07
CA SER A 149 7.12 -2.69 -3.23
C SER A 149 7.19 -3.04 -1.75
N ALA A 150 6.33 -3.96 -1.27
CA ALA A 150 6.34 -4.40 0.12
C ALA A 150 7.62 -5.17 0.47
N ALA A 151 8.03 -6.09 -0.39
CA ALA A 151 9.23 -6.89 -0.19
C ALA A 151 10.51 -6.04 -0.20
N ALA A 152 10.64 -5.08 -1.13
CA ALA A 152 11.80 -4.19 -1.21
C ALA A 152 11.97 -3.32 0.03
N VAL A 153 10.86 -2.79 0.57
CA VAL A 153 10.88 -2.00 1.81
C VAL A 153 11.21 -2.87 3.02
N ALA A 154 10.61 -4.07 3.10
CA ALA A 154 10.83 -5.02 4.19
C ALA A 154 12.29 -5.54 4.24
N ASP A 155 12.94 -5.69 3.09
CA ASP A 155 14.34 -6.13 2.98
C ASP A 155 15.34 -4.97 2.93
N TRP A 156 14.94 -3.76 3.32
CA TRP A 156 15.78 -2.55 3.37
C TRP A 156 16.45 -2.19 2.03
N MET A 157 15.88 -2.60 0.91
CA MET A 157 16.36 -2.25 -0.43
C MET A 157 16.02 -0.79 -0.78
N VAL A 158 14.98 -0.23 -0.16
CA VAL A 158 14.53 1.15 -0.34
C VAL A 158 13.76 1.61 0.90
N PRO A 159 13.84 2.89 1.32
CA PRO A 159 13.13 3.38 2.50
C PRO A 159 11.61 3.48 2.30
N LEU A 160 11.16 3.75 1.08
CA LEU A 160 9.75 3.88 0.71
C LEU A 160 9.49 3.41 -0.73
N ALA A 161 8.28 2.94 -0.98
CA ALA A 161 7.86 2.56 -2.32
C ALA A 161 6.38 2.90 -2.56
N PHE A 162 6.05 3.20 -3.83
CA PHE A 162 4.68 3.34 -4.27
C PHE A 162 4.03 1.98 -4.50
N GLY A 163 2.76 1.89 -4.14
CA GLY A 163 1.87 0.82 -4.48
C GLY A 163 0.52 1.34 -4.95
N THR A 164 -0.34 0.44 -5.37
CA THR A 164 -1.74 0.76 -5.71
C THR A 164 -2.68 -0.18 -5.01
N GLN A 165 -3.88 0.28 -4.72
CA GLN A 165 -4.92 -0.55 -4.14
C GLN A 165 -6.27 -0.35 -4.84
N THR A 166 -6.74 -1.42 -5.47
CA THR A 166 -8.10 -1.55 -5.97
C THR A 166 -8.97 -2.37 -5.01
N THR A 167 -8.37 -3.32 -4.29
CA THR A 167 -9.04 -4.16 -3.27
C THR A 167 -8.32 -4.09 -1.93
N SER A 168 -7.12 -4.70 -1.84
CA SER A 168 -6.26 -4.76 -0.63
C SER A 168 -4.77 -4.74 -0.98
N SER A 169 -4.43 -4.16 -2.13
CA SER A 169 -3.11 -4.34 -2.75
C SER A 169 -1.98 -3.48 -2.18
N VAL A 170 -2.24 -2.69 -1.15
CA VAL A 170 -1.25 -1.99 -0.31
C VAL A 170 -1.27 -2.62 1.09
N ILE A 171 -2.43 -2.72 1.69
CA ILE A 171 -2.61 -3.16 3.08
C ILE A 171 -2.16 -4.61 3.26
N ARG A 172 -2.62 -5.53 2.39
CA ARG A 172 -2.29 -6.96 2.52
C ARG A 172 -0.79 -7.26 2.34
N PRO A 173 -0.12 -6.83 1.25
CA PRO A 173 1.31 -7.10 1.13
C PRO A 173 2.14 -6.41 2.22
N ALA A 174 1.75 -5.23 2.70
CA ALA A 174 2.38 -4.59 3.85
C ALA A 174 2.25 -5.44 5.13
N ALA A 175 1.06 -5.98 5.42
CA ALA A 175 0.82 -6.86 6.56
C ALA A 175 1.68 -8.13 6.49
N TYR A 176 1.74 -8.79 5.33
CA TYR A 176 2.53 -10.01 5.13
C TYR A 176 4.05 -9.79 5.16
N CYS A 177 4.51 -8.61 4.73
CA CYS A 177 5.92 -8.25 4.74
C CYS A 177 6.35 -7.51 6.02
N GLY A 178 5.44 -7.25 6.96
CA GLY A 178 5.78 -6.59 8.22
C GLY A 178 6.25 -5.15 8.06
N VAL A 179 5.63 -4.41 7.15
CA VAL A 179 5.88 -2.98 6.91
C VAL A 179 4.61 -2.17 7.08
N VAL A 180 4.74 -0.86 7.14
CA VAL A 180 3.60 0.05 7.12
C VAL A 180 3.09 0.17 5.69
N GLY A 181 1.79 -0.08 5.50
CA GLY A 181 1.09 0.19 4.25
C GLY A 181 0.05 1.28 4.47
N TYR A 182 0.07 2.31 3.67
CA TYR A 182 -0.89 3.39 3.76
C TYR A 182 -1.65 3.57 2.44
N LYS A 183 -2.95 3.38 2.50
CA LYS A 183 -3.91 3.72 1.47
C LYS A 183 -4.60 5.02 1.89
N PRO A 184 -4.30 6.16 1.26
CA PRO A 184 -4.96 7.44 1.55
C PRO A 184 -6.45 7.43 1.24
N SER A 185 -7.14 8.48 1.62
CA SER A 185 -8.49 8.78 1.15
C SER A 185 -8.54 8.77 -0.38
N PHE A 186 -9.65 8.27 -0.94
CA PHE A 186 -9.82 8.20 -2.38
C PHE A 186 -9.67 9.58 -3.03
N GLY A 187 -8.86 9.66 -4.09
CA GLY A 187 -8.63 10.89 -4.84
C GLY A 187 -7.58 11.84 -4.26
N LEU A 188 -6.95 11.50 -3.10
CA LEU A 188 -5.95 12.38 -2.49
C LEU A 188 -4.68 12.51 -3.35
N VAL A 189 -4.23 11.44 -4.00
CA VAL A 189 -3.07 11.44 -4.89
C VAL A 189 -3.54 11.28 -6.34
N ASN A 190 -2.99 12.10 -7.24
CA ASN A 190 -3.37 12.10 -8.66
C ASN A 190 -2.97 10.79 -9.35
N ARG A 191 -3.89 10.18 -10.10
CA ARG A 191 -3.75 8.87 -10.73
C ARG A 191 -3.40 8.90 -12.23
N THR A 192 -3.16 10.07 -12.82
CA THR A 192 -2.79 10.19 -14.24
C THR A 192 -1.50 9.41 -14.53
N GLY A 193 -1.49 8.59 -15.56
CA GLY A 193 -0.36 7.72 -15.91
C GLY A 193 -0.26 6.45 -15.07
N LEU A 194 -1.30 6.12 -14.28
CA LEU A 194 -1.49 4.81 -13.70
C LEU A 194 -2.27 3.93 -14.68
N LYS A 195 -1.84 2.68 -14.89
CA LYS A 195 -2.65 1.68 -15.60
C LYS A 195 -3.92 1.41 -14.80
N ALA A 196 -5.02 2.02 -15.21
CA ALA A 196 -6.30 1.93 -14.53
C ALA A 196 -6.91 0.53 -14.62
N LEU A 197 -7.51 0.08 -13.52
CA LEU A 197 -8.34 -1.13 -13.45
C LEU A 197 -9.79 -0.80 -13.06
N SER A 198 -9.94 0.12 -12.12
CA SER A 198 -11.25 0.49 -11.58
C SER A 198 -11.25 1.97 -11.22
N ASP A 199 -11.97 2.77 -11.99
CA ASP A 199 -12.09 4.21 -11.77
C ASP A 199 -12.67 4.54 -10.39
N SER A 200 -13.56 3.68 -9.91
CA SER A 200 -14.20 3.82 -8.60
C SER A 200 -13.29 3.48 -7.42
N PHE A 201 -12.21 2.68 -7.63
CA PHE A 201 -11.50 2.09 -6.51
C PHE A 201 -9.99 2.23 -6.54
N ASP A 202 -9.37 2.56 -7.66
CA ASP A 202 -7.92 2.65 -7.72
C ASP A 202 -7.40 3.78 -6.82
N HIS A 203 -6.56 3.40 -5.86
CA HIS A 203 -5.84 4.32 -4.98
C HIS A 203 -4.34 4.20 -5.23
N ILE A 204 -3.63 5.31 -5.17
CA ILE A 204 -2.18 5.31 -4.98
C ILE A 204 -1.93 5.26 -3.49
N GLY A 205 -1.12 4.32 -3.06
CA GLY A 205 -0.70 4.18 -1.67
C GLY A 205 0.80 3.96 -1.56
N THR A 206 1.27 3.84 -0.33
CA THR A 206 2.70 3.76 -0.01
C THR A 206 3.01 2.59 0.90
N LEU A 207 4.21 2.05 0.73
CA LEU A 207 4.83 1.04 1.58
C LEU A 207 6.07 1.67 2.20
N THR A 208 6.18 1.64 3.52
CA THR A 208 7.26 2.31 4.27
C THR A 208 7.59 1.52 5.52
N ARG A 209 8.67 1.87 6.22
CA ARG A 209 8.99 1.21 7.49
C ARG A 209 8.33 1.86 8.70
N THR A 210 7.98 3.14 8.61
CA THR A 210 7.35 3.89 9.69
C THR A 210 6.12 4.64 9.22
N VAL A 211 5.20 4.96 10.12
CA VAL A 211 4.03 5.77 9.80
C VAL A 211 4.41 7.21 9.41
N PRO A 212 5.40 7.85 10.06
CA PRO A 212 5.91 9.15 9.61
C PRO A 212 6.45 9.17 8.17
N ASP A 213 7.07 8.06 7.70
CA ASP A 213 7.54 7.97 6.31
C ASP A 213 6.36 7.92 5.32
N ALA A 214 5.27 7.22 5.70
CA ALA A 214 4.06 7.16 4.89
C ALA A 214 3.36 8.54 4.80
N ALA A 215 3.34 9.28 5.90
CA ALA A 215 2.86 10.66 5.93
C ALA A 215 3.72 11.56 5.01
N LEU A 216 5.04 11.52 5.18
CA LEU A 216 5.98 12.35 4.46
C LEU A 216 5.73 12.35 2.95
N ILE A 217 5.62 11.18 2.32
CA ILE A 217 5.48 11.12 0.86
C ILE A 217 4.09 11.54 0.40
N VAL A 218 3.02 11.16 1.10
CA VAL A 218 1.66 11.52 0.68
C VAL A 218 1.38 13.00 0.88
N GLU A 219 1.88 13.60 1.97
CA GLU A 219 1.77 15.04 2.23
C GLU A 219 2.48 15.87 1.16
N GLU A 220 3.70 15.49 0.79
CA GLU A 220 4.46 16.18 -0.26
C GLU A 220 3.75 16.08 -1.62
N LEU A 221 3.15 14.94 -1.94
CA LEU A 221 2.43 14.75 -3.21
C LEU A 221 1.06 15.44 -3.26
N SER A 222 0.38 15.52 -2.12
CA SER A 222 -0.96 16.13 -2.06
C SER A 222 -0.92 17.63 -1.78
N GLY A 223 0.24 18.18 -1.42
CA GLY A 223 0.35 19.55 -0.93
C GLY A 223 -0.36 19.76 0.41
N GLY A 224 -0.59 18.68 1.14
CA GLY A 224 -1.27 18.70 2.43
C GLY A 224 -0.41 19.27 3.57
N PRO A 225 -1.03 19.56 4.72
CA PRO A 225 -0.29 20.04 5.88
C PRO A 225 0.63 18.94 6.42
N VAL A 226 1.78 19.36 6.97
CA VAL A 226 2.72 18.44 7.63
C VAL A 226 2.15 17.95 8.95
N THR A 227 2.01 16.64 9.11
CA THR A 227 1.58 15.99 10.34
C THR A 227 2.71 16.01 11.37
N SER A 228 2.48 16.65 12.52
CA SER A 228 3.40 16.58 13.66
C SER A 228 3.10 15.34 14.51
N PHE A 229 4.02 14.40 14.55
CA PHE A 229 3.93 13.19 15.36
C PHE A 229 4.31 13.40 16.83
N ASP A 230 4.72 14.60 17.24
CA ASP A 230 4.97 14.96 18.64
C ASP A 230 3.71 14.88 19.48
N ALA A 231 2.56 15.21 18.87
CA ALA A 231 1.25 15.16 19.53
C ALA A 231 0.84 13.74 19.97
N VAL A 232 1.43 12.70 19.37
CA VAL A 232 1.08 11.29 19.64
C VAL A 232 1.24 10.91 21.11
N ALA A 233 2.25 11.42 21.79
CA ALA A 233 2.54 11.12 23.20
C ALA A 233 1.41 11.51 24.18
N GLY A 234 0.64 12.55 23.85
CA GLY A 234 -0.46 13.05 24.68
C GLY A 234 -1.86 12.56 24.26
N MET A 235 -1.95 11.78 23.20
CA MET A 235 -3.24 11.34 22.65
C MET A 235 -3.94 10.35 23.58
N LYS A 236 -5.29 10.43 23.59
CA LYS A 236 -6.20 9.46 24.21
C LYS A 236 -7.31 9.13 23.22
N PRO A 237 -7.00 8.38 22.17
CA PRO A 237 -7.92 8.20 21.05
C PRO A 237 -9.14 7.36 21.44
N ARG A 238 -10.26 7.64 20.76
CA ARG A 238 -11.47 6.82 20.78
C ARG A 238 -11.36 5.82 19.64
N ILE A 239 -11.13 4.55 19.96
CA ILE A 239 -10.89 3.50 18.96
C ILE A 239 -12.08 2.55 18.93
N GLY A 240 -12.65 2.37 17.74
CA GLY A 240 -13.64 1.33 17.49
C GLY A 240 -12.95 0.00 17.16
N PHE A 241 -13.12 -1.03 18.02
CA PHE A 241 -12.71 -2.39 17.66
C PHE A 241 -13.73 -3.00 16.69
N CYS A 242 -13.40 -3.00 15.41
CA CYS A 242 -14.32 -3.38 14.35
C CYS A 242 -14.08 -4.83 13.92
N ARG A 243 -14.97 -5.71 14.35
CA ARG A 243 -15.00 -7.13 13.94
C ARG A 243 -15.58 -7.32 12.54
N THR A 244 -15.56 -6.40 11.65
CA THR A 244 -16.12 -6.46 10.30
C THR A 244 -17.09 -7.65 10.05
N PRO A 245 -17.97 -7.63 9.08
CA PRO A 245 -18.82 -8.79 8.77
C PRO A 245 -18.06 -10.06 8.37
N TYR A 246 -16.77 -9.91 8.09
CA TYR A 246 -15.88 -11.00 7.64
C TYR A 246 -14.94 -11.52 8.73
N TRP A 247 -15.17 -11.15 10.00
CA TRP A 247 -14.30 -11.51 11.13
C TRP A 247 -13.97 -12.99 11.21
N SER A 248 -14.94 -13.87 10.94
CA SER A 248 -14.76 -15.33 10.96
C SER A 248 -13.81 -15.86 9.89
N GLN A 249 -13.43 -15.04 8.90
CA GLN A 249 -12.45 -15.41 7.87
C GLN A 249 -11.01 -15.13 8.31
N ALA A 250 -10.80 -14.34 9.36
CA ALA A 250 -9.47 -14.23 9.97
C ALA A 250 -9.13 -15.54 10.68
N ASP A 251 -7.87 -15.98 10.58
CA ASP A 251 -7.41 -17.12 11.35
C ASP A 251 -7.44 -16.83 12.86
N ARG A 252 -7.48 -17.90 13.65
CA ARG A 252 -7.57 -17.79 15.10
C ARG A 252 -6.42 -16.98 15.72
N PRO A 253 -5.15 -17.14 15.31
CA PRO A 253 -4.06 -16.29 15.82
C PRO A 253 -4.26 -14.80 15.57
N THR A 254 -4.80 -14.41 14.41
CA THR A 254 -5.10 -13.00 14.08
C THR A 254 -6.24 -12.47 14.93
N GLN A 255 -7.32 -13.27 15.12
CA GLN A 255 -8.42 -12.89 15.99
C GLN A 255 -7.95 -12.68 17.43
N GLU A 256 -7.21 -13.65 18.00
CA GLU A 256 -6.66 -13.59 19.35
C GLU A 256 -5.70 -12.39 19.53
N ALA A 257 -4.82 -12.14 18.57
CA ALA A 257 -3.89 -11.00 18.62
C ALA A 257 -4.63 -9.66 18.69
N LEU A 258 -5.65 -9.48 17.87
CA LEU A 258 -6.45 -8.25 17.85
C LEU A 258 -7.33 -8.13 19.10
N GLU A 259 -7.90 -9.20 19.61
CA GLU A 259 -8.67 -9.19 20.86
C GLU A 259 -7.77 -8.84 22.06
N GLN A 260 -6.54 -9.36 22.10
CA GLN A 260 -5.55 -9.03 23.12
C GLN A 260 -4.99 -7.60 22.98
N ALA A 261 -5.07 -7.00 21.79
CA ALA A 261 -4.71 -5.59 21.60
C ALA A 261 -5.64 -4.66 22.38
N VAL A 262 -6.94 -4.98 22.50
CA VAL A 262 -7.95 -4.12 23.14
C VAL A 262 -7.53 -3.72 24.57
N PRO A 263 -7.24 -4.63 25.51
CA PRO A 263 -6.82 -4.25 26.87
C PRO A 263 -5.46 -3.53 26.88
N ARG A 264 -4.57 -3.79 25.93
CA ARG A 264 -3.29 -3.05 25.81
C ARG A 264 -3.54 -1.60 25.43
N LEU A 265 -4.38 -1.34 24.42
CA LEU A 265 -4.75 0.00 23.99
C LEU A 265 -5.46 0.78 25.11
N GLN A 266 -6.35 0.10 25.87
CA GLN A 266 -7.02 0.71 27.03
C GLN A 266 -6.03 1.11 28.14
N ARG A 267 -5.06 0.22 28.46
CA ARG A 267 -3.99 0.56 29.44
C ARG A 267 -3.10 1.71 28.96
N ALA A 268 -2.89 1.83 27.65
CA ALA A 268 -2.16 2.97 27.06
C ALA A 268 -2.97 4.28 27.03
N GLY A 269 -4.26 4.25 27.39
CA GLY A 269 -5.10 5.44 27.53
C GLY A 269 -6.20 5.63 26.48
N ALA A 270 -6.39 4.69 25.56
CA ALA A 270 -7.49 4.75 24.60
C ALA A 270 -8.83 4.42 25.25
N ARG A 271 -9.93 5.01 24.72
CA ARG A 271 -11.28 4.46 24.89
C ARG A 271 -11.53 3.48 23.76
N VAL A 272 -11.79 2.21 24.09
CA VAL A 272 -12.03 1.17 23.06
C VAL A 272 -13.44 0.61 23.24
N ASN A 273 -14.26 0.71 22.20
CA ASN A 273 -15.59 0.13 22.11
C ASN A 273 -15.65 -0.86 20.95
N VAL A 274 -16.49 -1.88 21.05
CA VAL A 274 -16.77 -2.80 19.94
C VAL A 274 -17.70 -2.12 18.94
N VAL A 275 -17.35 -2.18 17.66
CA VAL A 275 -18.13 -1.64 16.54
C VAL A 275 -18.57 -2.78 15.64
N GLY A 276 -19.85 -2.90 15.41
CA GLY A 276 -20.45 -3.75 14.39
C GLY A 276 -20.75 -2.95 13.12
N LEU A 277 -20.47 -3.53 11.97
CA LEU A 277 -20.88 -3.04 10.66
C LEU A 277 -21.86 -4.04 10.06
N ASP A 278 -23.13 -3.84 10.31
CA ASP A 278 -24.24 -4.74 9.92
C ASP A 278 -25.05 -4.23 8.71
N GLY A 279 -26.04 -5.00 8.29
CA GLY A 279 -26.90 -4.67 7.17
C GLY A 279 -26.14 -4.61 5.84
N GLU A 280 -26.23 -3.49 5.13
CA GLU A 280 -25.60 -3.34 3.81
C GLU A 280 -24.07 -3.44 3.85
N PHE A 281 -23.43 -3.17 4.97
CA PHE A 281 -21.96 -3.35 5.11
C PHE A 281 -21.53 -4.80 4.90
N ALA A 282 -22.39 -5.79 5.22
CA ALA A 282 -22.11 -7.19 4.96
C ALA A 282 -22.05 -7.54 3.46
N ARG A 283 -22.55 -6.67 2.59
CA ARG A 283 -22.53 -6.84 1.12
C ARG A 283 -21.32 -6.17 0.45
N LEU A 284 -20.47 -5.45 1.19
CA LEU A 284 -19.43 -4.62 0.57
C LEU A 284 -18.41 -5.40 -0.25
N VAL A 285 -18.14 -6.66 0.05
CA VAL A 285 -17.25 -7.49 -0.80
C VAL A 285 -17.93 -7.89 -2.11
N GLU A 286 -19.24 -8.18 -2.08
CA GLU A 286 -20.05 -8.41 -3.27
C GLU A 286 -20.12 -7.13 -4.13
N VAL A 287 -20.46 -6.00 -3.51
CA VAL A 287 -20.49 -4.66 -4.12
C VAL A 287 -19.15 -4.34 -4.77
N HIS A 288 -18.05 -4.54 -4.04
CA HIS A 288 -16.70 -4.37 -4.58
C HIS A 288 -16.48 -5.23 -5.83
N THR A 289 -16.85 -6.50 -5.76
CA THR A 289 -16.66 -7.44 -6.87
C THR A 289 -17.45 -7.00 -8.11
N SER A 290 -18.73 -6.65 -7.96
CA SER A 290 -19.58 -6.19 -9.06
C SER A 290 -19.00 -4.94 -9.73
N ILE A 291 -18.66 -3.92 -8.94
CA ILE A 291 -18.12 -2.66 -9.47
C ILE A 291 -16.76 -2.89 -10.13
N SER A 292 -15.81 -3.52 -9.41
CA SER A 292 -14.44 -3.63 -9.90
C SER A 292 -14.32 -4.52 -11.13
N THR A 293 -15.07 -5.61 -11.22
CA THR A 293 -15.01 -6.49 -12.40
C THR A 293 -15.70 -5.89 -13.61
N TYR A 294 -16.82 -5.16 -13.40
CA TYR A 294 -17.48 -4.40 -14.47
C TYR A 294 -16.53 -3.35 -15.09
N GLU A 295 -15.82 -2.60 -14.26
CA GLU A 295 -14.88 -1.57 -14.70
C GLU A 295 -13.63 -2.19 -15.33
N MET A 296 -13.06 -3.23 -14.71
CA MET A 296 -11.88 -3.96 -15.20
C MET A 296 -12.10 -4.57 -16.59
N PHE A 297 -13.29 -5.14 -16.86
CA PHE A 297 -13.64 -5.68 -18.18
C PHE A 297 -13.54 -4.62 -19.27
N ARG A 298 -13.86 -3.38 -18.96
CA ARG A 298 -13.78 -2.23 -19.86
C ARG A 298 -12.39 -1.64 -19.94
N ALA A 299 -11.72 -1.50 -18.80
CA ALA A 299 -10.38 -0.95 -18.72
C ALA A 299 -9.34 -1.79 -19.51
N LEU A 300 -9.49 -3.12 -19.48
CA LEU A 300 -8.61 -4.04 -20.20
C LEU A 300 -9.22 -4.51 -21.54
N ALA A 301 -10.04 -3.69 -22.19
CA ALA A 301 -10.68 -4.04 -23.47
C ALA A 301 -9.65 -4.28 -24.58
N TYR A 302 -8.59 -3.47 -24.66
CA TYR A 302 -7.54 -3.61 -25.66
C TYR A 302 -6.80 -4.94 -25.48
N GLU A 303 -6.33 -5.22 -24.29
CA GLU A 303 -5.57 -6.45 -23.99
C GLU A 303 -6.44 -7.69 -24.22
N ARG A 304 -7.67 -7.67 -23.74
CA ARG A 304 -8.62 -8.78 -23.86
C ARG A 304 -9.01 -9.08 -25.30
N THR A 305 -9.07 -8.07 -26.16
CA THR A 305 -9.50 -8.26 -27.57
C THR A 305 -8.34 -8.52 -28.52
N ARG A 306 -7.14 -8.00 -28.22
CA ARG A 306 -5.99 -8.09 -29.11
C ARG A 306 -5.01 -9.19 -28.72
N PHE A 307 -4.96 -9.56 -27.43
CA PHE A 307 -3.97 -10.50 -26.89
C PHE A 307 -4.58 -11.48 -25.88
N PRO A 308 -5.76 -12.08 -26.18
CA PRO A 308 -6.46 -12.93 -25.20
C PRO A 308 -5.61 -14.12 -24.73
N GLU A 309 -4.74 -14.65 -25.59
CA GLU A 309 -3.85 -15.78 -25.31
C GLU A 309 -2.65 -15.43 -24.41
N GLN A 310 -2.37 -14.13 -24.22
CA GLN A 310 -1.30 -13.64 -23.34
C GLN A 310 -1.80 -13.18 -21.96
N ILE A 311 -3.12 -13.26 -21.74
CA ILE A 311 -3.74 -13.01 -20.45
C ILE A 311 -3.86 -14.34 -19.69
N SER A 312 -3.49 -14.32 -18.38
CA SER A 312 -3.64 -15.51 -17.55
C SER A 312 -5.12 -15.97 -17.49
N GLU A 313 -5.34 -17.29 -17.39
CA GLU A 313 -6.68 -17.87 -17.23
C GLU A 313 -7.41 -17.27 -16.02
N MET A 314 -6.68 -17.03 -14.92
CA MET A 314 -7.21 -16.41 -13.71
C MET A 314 -7.78 -15.01 -13.98
N LEU A 315 -7.05 -14.18 -14.74
CA LEU A 315 -7.52 -12.83 -15.08
C LEU A 315 -8.63 -12.89 -16.12
N MET A 316 -8.49 -13.72 -17.17
CA MET A 316 -9.51 -13.87 -18.20
C MET A 316 -10.86 -14.31 -17.59
N GLY A 317 -10.86 -15.28 -16.66
CA GLY A 317 -12.07 -15.71 -15.96
C GLY A 317 -12.77 -14.56 -15.22
N ARG A 318 -12.00 -13.68 -14.57
CA ARG A 318 -12.53 -12.49 -13.91
C ARG A 318 -13.08 -11.46 -14.90
N LEU A 319 -12.39 -11.23 -16.01
CA LEU A 319 -12.85 -10.30 -17.06
C LEU A 319 -14.17 -10.79 -17.67
N LEU A 320 -14.27 -12.06 -18.02
CA LEU A 320 -15.52 -12.64 -18.55
C LEU A 320 -16.67 -12.58 -17.53
N GLY A 321 -16.37 -12.78 -16.24
CA GLY A 321 -17.34 -12.54 -15.16
C GLY A 321 -17.83 -11.10 -15.12
N GLY A 322 -16.91 -10.14 -15.21
CA GLY A 322 -17.24 -8.71 -15.25
C GLY A 322 -18.05 -8.27 -16.48
N GLY A 323 -17.83 -8.95 -17.62
CA GLY A 323 -18.62 -8.72 -18.84
C GLY A 323 -20.08 -9.16 -18.73
N ARG A 324 -20.42 -9.99 -17.74
CA ARG A 324 -21.80 -10.44 -17.45
C ARG A 324 -22.55 -9.52 -16.47
N VAL A 325 -21.84 -8.62 -15.79
CA VAL A 325 -22.48 -7.65 -14.89
C VAL A 325 -23.22 -6.63 -15.73
N THR A 326 -24.53 -6.52 -15.51
CA THR A 326 -25.37 -5.55 -16.23
C THR A 326 -25.16 -4.12 -15.73
N ARG A 327 -25.63 -3.15 -16.51
CA ARG A 327 -25.55 -1.74 -16.11
C ARG A 327 -26.37 -1.49 -14.84
N GLU A 328 -27.53 -2.10 -14.71
CA GLU A 328 -28.41 -1.98 -13.54
C GLU A 328 -27.75 -2.57 -12.29
N GLN A 329 -27.11 -3.73 -12.41
CA GLN A 329 -26.37 -4.34 -11.30
C GLN A 329 -25.19 -3.47 -10.84
N TYR A 330 -24.46 -2.86 -11.78
CA TYR A 330 -23.38 -1.93 -11.48
C TYR A 330 -23.90 -0.68 -10.76
N GLU A 331 -25.01 -0.07 -11.26
CA GLU A 331 -25.61 1.13 -10.65
C GLU A 331 -26.17 0.85 -9.25
N GLU A 332 -26.84 -0.30 -9.06
CA GLU A 332 -27.30 -0.71 -7.72
C GLU A 332 -26.11 -0.91 -6.76
N ALA A 333 -25.01 -1.55 -7.20
CA ALA A 333 -23.81 -1.70 -6.39
C ALA A 333 -23.19 -0.33 -6.02
N GLN A 334 -23.15 0.63 -6.94
CA GLN A 334 -22.71 2.00 -6.66
C GLN A 334 -23.62 2.69 -5.63
N ALA A 335 -24.94 2.52 -5.76
CA ALA A 335 -25.90 3.09 -4.80
C ALA A 335 -25.72 2.51 -3.38
N VAL A 336 -25.49 1.18 -3.25
CA VAL A 336 -25.18 0.54 -1.95
C VAL A 336 -23.87 1.11 -1.38
N ALA A 337 -22.83 1.23 -2.19
CA ALA A 337 -21.56 1.81 -1.76
C ALA A 337 -21.74 3.24 -1.22
N GLN A 338 -22.53 4.07 -1.91
CA GLN A 338 -22.79 5.44 -1.50
C GLN A 338 -23.56 5.52 -0.17
N ARG A 339 -24.60 4.68 0.02
CA ARG A 339 -25.34 4.60 1.28
C ARG A 339 -24.42 4.17 2.44
N CYS A 340 -23.56 3.18 2.21
CA CYS A 340 -22.60 2.74 3.22
C CYS A 340 -21.57 3.82 3.57
N ARG A 341 -21.09 4.60 2.59
CA ARG A 341 -20.20 5.76 2.85
C ARG A 341 -20.86 6.80 3.74
N ALA A 342 -22.13 7.12 3.47
CA ALA A 342 -22.91 8.07 4.29
C ALA A 342 -23.09 7.54 5.73
N ARG A 343 -23.48 6.27 5.89
CA ARG A 343 -23.69 5.65 7.21
C ARG A 343 -22.38 5.50 8.00
N LEU A 344 -21.24 5.29 7.35
CA LEU A 344 -19.95 5.19 8.02
C LEU A 344 -19.55 6.50 8.72
N ALA A 345 -19.98 7.64 8.21
CA ALA A 345 -19.74 8.94 8.85
C ALA A 345 -20.35 8.99 10.27
N ASP A 346 -21.49 8.31 10.50
CA ASP A 346 -22.10 8.24 11.82
C ASP A 346 -21.25 7.42 12.81
N VAL A 347 -20.61 6.35 12.35
CA VAL A 347 -19.69 5.54 13.17
C VAL A 347 -18.52 6.37 13.66
N PHE A 348 -18.02 7.29 12.82
CA PHE A 348 -16.89 8.14 13.17
C PHE A 348 -17.26 9.38 14.02
N ARG A 349 -18.54 9.62 14.37
CA ARG A 349 -18.89 10.63 15.38
C ARG A 349 -18.33 10.28 16.76
N ASP A 350 -18.30 8.99 17.09
CA ASP A 350 -17.89 8.47 18.40
C ASP A 350 -16.46 7.91 18.39
N HIS A 351 -15.81 7.78 17.22
CA HIS A 351 -14.51 7.15 17.06
C HIS A 351 -13.59 8.01 16.22
N ASP A 352 -12.33 8.13 16.67
CA ASP A 352 -11.27 8.81 15.92
C ASP A 352 -10.68 7.90 14.84
N ALA A 353 -10.68 6.57 15.13
CA ALA A 353 -10.30 5.53 14.18
C ALA A 353 -10.94 4.19 14.54
N LEU A 354 -10.99 3.27 13.57
CA LEU A 354 -11.33 1.88 13.77
C LEU A 354 -10.06 1.03 13.69
N ILE A 355 -10.01 -0.08 14.46
CA ILE A 355 -8.99 -1.12 14.33
C ILE A 355 -9.64 -2.42 13.85
N SER A 356 -9.04 -3.05 12.83
CA SER A 356 -9.54 -4.28 12.20
C SER A 356 -8.39 -5.14 11.67
N PRO A 357 -8.64 -6.40 11.21
CA PRO A 357 -7.62 -7.20 10.56
C PRO A 357 -7.09 -6.55 9.28
N SER A 358 -5.77 -6.64 9.04
CA SER A 358 -5.15 -6.22 7.77
C SER A 358 -5.21 -7.32 6.71
N ALA A 359 -5.14 -8.58 7.13
CA ALA A 359 -5.18 -9.78 6.32
C ALA A 359 -5.79 -10.93 7.12
N MET A 360 -6.01 -12.09 6.49
CA MET A 360 -6.62 -13.24 7.15
C MET A 360 -5.72 -13.85 8.24
N GLY A 361 -4.42 -13.74 8.09
CA GLY A 361 -3.41 -14.31 8.96
C GLY A 361 -2.01 -13.97 8.52
N GLU A 362 -1.04 -14.84 8.85
CA GLU A 362 0.31 -14.79 8.32
C GLU A 362 0.32 -15.00 6.80
N ALA A 363 1.40 -14.57 6.14
CA ALA A 363 1.60 -14.83 4.72
C ALA A 363 1.45 -16.33 4.41
N PRO A 364 0.58 -16.72 3.46
CA PRO A 364 0.47 -18.11 3.02
C PRO A 364 1.79 -18.68 2.48
N GLU A 365 2.02 -19.97 2.67
CA GLU A 365 3.09 -20.69 1.99
C GLU A 365 2.75 -20.86 0.52
N GLY A 366 3.76 -20.88 -0.34
CA GLY A 366 3.62 -20.94 -1.80
C GLY A 366 3.67 -19.56 -2.45
N LEU A 367 3.81 -19.54 -3.77
CA LEU A 367 3.93 -18.33 -4.59
C LEU A 367 2.79 -18.19 -5.60
N ASP A 368 1.88 -19.17 -5.66
CA ASP A 368 0.78 -19.21 -6.65
C ASP A 368 -0.42 -18.35 -6.27
N SER A 369 -0.39 -17.75 -5.08
CA SER A 369 -1.44 -16.88 -4.56
C SER A 369 -0.86 -15.68 -3.83
N THR A 370 -1.57 -14.56 -3.92
CA THR A 370 -1.26 -13.36 -3.12
C THR A 370 -2.06 -13.29 -1.79
N GLY A 371 -2.77 -14.35 -1.43
CA GLY A 371 -3.70 -14.38 -0.30
C GLY A 371 -5.06 -13.71 -0.58
N ASP A 372 -5.99 -13.81 0.35
CA ASP A 372 -7.35 -13.25 0.21
C ASP A 372 -7.37 -11.75 0.57
N PRO A 373 -8.03 -10.90 -0.24
CA PRO A 373 -8.11 -9.45 -0.02
C PRO A 373 -9.30 -8.98 0.84
N VAL A 374 -10.07 -9.86 1.44
CA VAL A 374 -11.37 -9.58 2.07
C VAL A 374 -11.34 -8.39 3.03
N PHE A 375 -10.31 -8.29 3.87
CA PHE A 375 -10.20 -7.23 4.89
C PHE A 375 -9.85 -5.84 4.34
N GLY A 376 -9.42 -5.72 3.10
CA GLY A 376 -9.19 -4.43 2.45
C GLY A 376 -10.35 -3.97 1.56
N ALA A 377 -11.16 -4.90 1.06
CA ALA A 377 -12.20 -4.63 0.08
C ALA A 377 -13.23 -3.61 0.57
N SER A 378 -13.79 -3.81 1.76
CA SER A 378 -14.79 -2.90 2.34
C SER A 378 -14.26 -1.47 2.50
N TRP A 379 -13.05 -1.31 3.04
CA TRP A 379 -12.45 0.00 3.24
C TRP A 379 -12.08 0.70 1.94
N THR A 380 -11.81 -0.07 0.89
CA THR A 380 -11.62 0.48 -0.46
C THR A 380 -12.93 1.00 -1.04
N VAL A 381 -14.02 0.23 -0.95
CA VAL A 381 -15.38 0.67 -1.35
C VAL A 381 -15.79 1.92 -0.58
N LEU A 382 -15.45 2.00 0.68
CA LEU A 382 -15.81 3.13 1.56
C LEU A 382 -14.95 4.39 1.35
N HIS A 383 -13.91 4.32 0.51
CA HIS A 383 -13.04 5.44 0.14
C HIS A 383 -12.21 6.05 1.29
N VAL A 384 -12.28 5.47 2.47
CA VAL A 384 -11.64 5.97 3.69
C VAL A 384 -10.14 5.69 3.73
N PRO A 385 -9.31 6.50 4.42
CA PRO A 385 -7.90 6.20 4.65
C PRO A 385 -7.74 4.94 5.50
N ALA A 386 -6.76 4.12 5.17
CA ALA A 386 -6.42 2.90 5.92
C ALA A 386 -4.90 2.74 6.02
N VAL A 387 -4.43 2.43 7.21
CA VAL A 387 -3.01 2.21 7.51
C VAL A 387 -2.84 0.86 8.17
N THR A 388 -2.01 -0.02 7.64
CA THR A 388 -1.59 -1.22 8.38
C THR A 388 -0.28 -0.95 9.11
N VAL A 389 -0.21 -1.40 10.35
CA VAL A 389 1.00 -1.33 11.18
C VAL A 389 1.42 -2.74 11.62
N PRO A 390 2.73 -3.09 11.54
CA PRO A 390 3.22 -4.42 11.88
C PRO A 390 3.43 -4.53 13.40
N VAL A 391 2.41 -4.98 14.13
CA VAL A 391 2.41 -4.98 15.60
C VAL A 391 2.38 -6.35 16.24
N PHE A 392 2.18 -7.42 15.45
CA PHE A 392 2.11 -8.79 15.95
C PHE A 392 2.98 -9.74 15.13
N ARG A 393 3.18 -10.95 15.66
CA ARG A 393 3.74 -12.10 14.96
C ARG A 393 2.83 -13.31 15.17
N GLY A 394 2.64 -14.08 14.12
CA GLY A 394 1.87 -15.30 14.17
C GLY A 394 2.70 -16.49 14.68
N PRO A 395 2.09 -17.67 14.76
CA PRO A 395 2.72 -18.88 15.31
C PRO A 395 3.90 -19.39 14.49
N ARG A 396 4.00 -19.05 13.20
CA ARG A 396 5.16 -19.37 12.35
C ARG A 396 6.27 -18.30 12.40
N GLY A 397 6.10 -17.28 13.22
CA GLY A 397 7.02 -16.16 13.36
C GLY A 397 6.91 -15.11 12.26
N LEU A 398 5.95 -15.25 11.34
CA LEU A 398 5.72 -14.27 10.29
C LEU A 398 4.90 -13.08 10.81
N PRO A 399 5.00 -11.90 10.15
CA PRO A 399 4.29 -10.70 10.57
C PRO A 399 2.75 -10.85 10.50
N LEU A 400 2.08 -10.19 11.45
CA LEU A 400 0.66 -9.91 11.44
C LEU A 400 0.45 -8.40 11.65
N GLY A 401 -0.39 -7.78 10.82
CA GLY A 401 -0.69 -6.36 10.89
C GLY A 401 -2.05 -6.05 11.51
N ALA A 402 -2.13 -4.91 12.21
CA ALA A 402 -3.40 -4.28 12.55
C ALA A 402 -3.71 -3.17 11.54
N GLN A 403 -4.93 -3.12 11.01
CA GLN A 403 -5.39 -2.08 10.10
C GLN A 403 -6.14 -0.99 10.87
N ILE A 404 -5.65 0.23 10.77
CA ILE A 404 -6.24 1.43 11.36
C ILE A 404 -6.96 2.18 10.25
N VAL A 405 -8.25 2.45 10.45
CA VAL A 405 -9.11 3.08 9.45
C VAL A 405 -9.69 4.36 10.04
N GLY A 406 -9.56 5.47 9.33
CA GLY A 406 -10.11 6.75 9.76
C GLY A 406 -11.23 7.27 8.87
N PRO A 407 -11.84 8.41 9.22
CA PRO A 407 -12.87 9.05 8.39
C PRO A 407 -12.32 9.52 7.04
N TYR A 408 -13.16 9.52 6.01
CA TYR A 408 -12.80 10.07 4.70
C TYR A 408 -12.32 11.52 4.80
N GLY A 409 -11.21 11.84 4.14
CA GLY A 409 -10.58 13.15 4.16
C GLY A 409 -9.88 13.53 5.48
N LYS A 410 -9.76 12.58 6.42
CA LYS A 410 -9.07 12.78 7.71
C LYS A 410 -7.77 11.97 7.77
N ASP A 411 -6.95 12.12 6.75
CA ASP A 411 -5.71 11.35 6.56
C ASP A 411 -4.70 11.61 7.68
N SER A 412 -4.35 12.87 8.00
CA SER A 412 -3.42 13.19 9.10
C SER A 412 -3.89 12.68 10.47
N PRO A 413 -5.14 12.88 10.92
CA PRO A 413 -5.64 12.26 12.14
C PRO A 413 -5.57 10.73 12.13
N THR A 414 -5.82 10.09 10.99
CA THR A 414 -5.71 8.63 10.84
C THR A 414 -4.28 8.16 11.02
N LEU A 415 -3.31 8.86 10.41
CA LEU A 415 -1.88 8.56 10.56
C LEU A 415 -1.42 8.75 12.02
N LEU A 416 -1.88 9.79 12.71
CA LEU A 416 -1.60 9.97 14.14
C LEU A 416 -2.15 8.83 14.99
N CYS A 417 -3.39 8.38 14.74
CA CYS A 417 -3.96 7.22 15.42
C CYS A 417 -3.19 5.94 15.10
N ALA A 418 -2.74 5.75 13.85
CA ALA A 418 -1.96 4.58 13.44
C ALA A 418 -0.60 4.54 14.16
N GLU A 419 0.10 5.66 14.23
CA GLU A 419 1.36 5.78 14.97
C GLU A 419 1.14 5.56 16.48
N TRP A 420 0.05 6.11 17.04
CA TRP A 420 -0.29 5.89 18.44
C TRP A 420 -0.53 4.40 18.74
N VAL A 421 -1.30 3.72 17.91
CA VAL A 421 -1.56 2.27 18.04
C VAL A 421 -0.27 1.48 17.88
N HIS A 422 0.57 1.84 16.90
CA HIS A 422 1.87 1.20 16.69
C HIS A 422 2.73 1.28 17.96
N ARG A 423 2.91 2.46 18.54
CA ARG A 423 3.66 2.63 19.78
C ARG A 423 3.05 1.86 20.96
N ALA A 424 1.73 1.95 21.14
CA ALA A 424 1.04 1.29 22.24
C ALA A 424 1.10 -0.26 22.19
N LEU A 425 1.28 -0.83 21.00
CA LEU A 425 1.34 -2.28 20.81
C LEU A 425 2.77 -2.82 20.61
N THR A 426 3.79 -1.98 20.48
CA THR A 426 5.19 -2.40 20.33
C THR A 426 6.02 -2.13 21.59
N HIS A 427 5.57 -1.27 22.46
CA HIS A 427 6.18 -0.95 23.78
C HIS A 427 5.26 -1.39 24.91
#